data_47dfbbd219220eab832756d410a650ac
#
_entry.id   47dfbbd219220eab832756d410a650ac
#
_cell.length_a   1.000
_cell.length_b   1.000
_cell.length_c   1.000
_cell.angle_alpha   90.00
_cell.angle_beta   90.00
_cell.angle_gamma   90.00
#
_symmetry.space_group_name_H-M   'P 1'
#
loop_
_entity.id
_entity.type
_entity.pdbx_description
1 polymer ?
#
loop_
_entity_poly.entity_id
_entity_poly.type
_entity_poly.pdbx_seq_one_letter_code
_entity_poly.pdbx_strand_id
1 'polypeptide(L)'
;MNETVLTLMCDYLKLVTYIENSFVFRMEYPLNCMLFIVEGTMWTYASSDSQAGSGISSMDIKPIGKWHFYGEELLDWASHTFTKLSVSSKHVKSQTKVEAFVLMAKDLEAVVYRYKQCWDLVYSNNCKEWHFLPSVVSVPRRNNAHPRPWLE
;
A
#
# COMPACT_ATOMS: atom_id res chain seq x y z
N MET A 1 6.74 -17.02 -2.71
CA MET A 1 6.12 -16.08 -3.68
C MET A 1 6.87 -16.18 -4.99
N ASN A 2 6.16 -16.17 -6.13
CA ASN A 2 6.82 -16.28 -7.43
C ASN A 2 7.56 -14.95 -7.72
N GLU A 3 8.85 -15.02 -7.95
CA GLU A 3 9.73 -13.86 -8.24
C GLU A 3 9.21 -12.99 -9.41
N THR A 4 8.59 -13.63 -10.39
CA THR A 4 8.00 -12.95 -11.53
C THR A 4 6.86 -12.02 -11.15
N VAL A 5 5.97 -12.43 -10.23
CA VAL A 5 4.85 -11.60 -9.77
C VAL A 5 5.35 -10.39 -8.96
N LEU A 6 6.36 -10.62 -8.12
CA LEU A 6 7.01 -9.52 -7.36
C LEU A 6 7.64 -8.49 -8.28
N THR A 7 8.41 -8.95 -9.26
CA THR A 7 9.07 -8.06 -10.23
C THR A 7 8.04 -7.20 -10.94
N LEU A 8 6.93 -7.79 -11.36
CA LEU A 8 5.85 -7.06 -12.02
C LEU A 8 5.15 -6.06 -11.12
N MET A 9 4.89 -6.41 -9.86
CA MET A 9 4.34 -5.46 -8.90
C MET A 9 5.30 -4.27 -8.72
N CYS A 10 6.61 -4.52 -8.70
CA CYS A 10 7.63 -3.49 -8.59
C CYS A 10 7.61 -2.51 -9.78
N ASP A 11 7.31 -2.97 -10.98
CA ASP A 11 7.22 -2.10 -12.17
C ASP A 11 6.07 -1.08 -12.10
N TYR A 12 5.03 -1.39 -11.32
CA TYR A 12 3.86 -0.52 -11.12
C TYR A 12 3.97 0.35 -9.87
N LEU A 13 4.97 0.15 -9.02
CA LEU A 13 5.15 0.96 -7.82
C LEU A 13 5.54 2.40 -8.19
N LYS A 14 4.87 3.35 -7.54
CA LYS A 14 5.15 4.79 -7.68
C LYS A 14 5.57 5.36 -6.36
N LEU A 15 6.65 6.13 -6.35
CA LEU A 15 7.05 6.89 -5.17
C LEU A 15 6.14 8.11 -5.03
N VAL A 16 5.49 8.25 -3.89
CA VAL A 16 4.60 9.37 -3.56
C VAL A 16 5.04 9.99 -2.24
N THR A 17 4.94 11.31 -2.16
CA THR A 17 5.20 12.06 -0.94
C THR A 17 3.89 12.61 -0.40
N TYR A 18 3.63 12.37 0.89
CA TYR A 18 2.52 12.95 1.64
C TYR A 18 3.07 14.03 2.57
N ILE A 19 2.45 15.19 2.56
CA ILE A 19 2.79 16.26 3.49
C ILE A 19 2.25 15.93 4.88
N GLU A 20 2.86 16.52 5.90
CA GLU A 20 2.40 16.41 7.29
C GLU A 20 0.91 16.76 7.44
N ASN A 21 0.21 16.05 8.31
CA ASN A 21 -1.22 16.22 8.58
C ASN A 21 -2.20 15.92 7.44
N SER A 22 -1.76 15.24 6.37
CA SER A 22 -2.60 14.80 5.25
C SER A 22 -3.35 13.51 5.58
N PHE A 23 -4.63 13.45 5.23
CA PHE A 23 -5.34 12.18 5.17
C PHE A 23 -4.92 11.41 3.91
N VAL A 24 -4.45 10.19 4.13
CA VAL A 24 -4.11 9.26 3.05
C VAL A 24 -5.28 8.33 2.76
N PHE A 25 -5.87 7.78 3.81
CA PHE A 25 -7.11 7.01 3.73
C PHE A 25 -8.12 7.49 4.77
N ARG A 26 -9.39 7.37 4.41
CA ARG A 26 -10.50 7.61 5.34
C ARG A 26 -11.25 6.31 5.55
N MET A 27 -11.61 6.04 6.80
CA MET A 27 -12.41 4.88 7.18
C MET A 27 -13.71 4.83 6.35
N GLU A 28 -14.11 3.63 5.93
CA GLU A 28 -15.30 3.37 5.10
C GLU A 28 -15.25 3.89 3.66
N TYR A 29 -14.17 4.59 3.28
CA TYR A 29 -13.95 4.99 1.89
C TYR A 29 -13.21 3.90 1.11
N PRO A 30 -13.50 3.75 -0.20
CA PRO A 30 -12.83 2.77 -1.03
C PRO A 30 -11.32 2.96 -1.04
N LEU A 31 -10.59 1.86 -0.88
CA LEU A 31 -9.14 1.82 -1.05
C LEU A 31 -8.81 1.88 -2.53
N ASN A 32 -8.10 2.91 -2.94
CA ASN A 32 -7.65 3.08 -4.32
C ASN A 32 -6.21 2.61 -4.55
N CYS A 33 -5.48 2.32 -3.49
CA CYS A 33 -4.09 1.86 -3.55
C CYS A 33 -3.67 1.12 -2.27
N MET A 34 -2.60 0.35 -2.40
CA MET A 34 -1.78 -0.11 -1.28
C MET A 34 -0.58 0.82 -1.16
N LEU A 35 -0.13 1.10 0.06
CA LEU A 35 1.08 1.87 0.28
C LEU A 35 2.09 1.12 1.16
N PHE A 36 3.36 1.39 0.89
CA PHE A 36 4.49 0.87 1.64
C PHE A 36 5.37 2.04 2.08
N ILE A 37 5.50 2.26 3.39
CA ILE A 37 6.19 3.41 3.95
C ILE A 37 7.71 3.21 3.86
N VAL A 38 8.38 4.12 3.16
CA VAL A 38 9.84 4.15 3.04
C VAL A 38 10.45 5.03 4.13
N GLU A 39 9.80 6.18 4.40
CA GLU A 39 10.25 7.13 5.40
C GLU A 39 9.07 7.91 5.98
N GLY A 40 9.20 8.33 7.23
CA GLY A 40 8.17 9.05 7.95
C GLY A 40 7.24 8.16 8.77
N THR A 41 6.24 8.78 9.38
CA THR A 41 5.28 8.13 10.28
C THR A 41 3.87 8.56 9.96
N MET A 42 2.94 7.62 10.02
CA MET A 42 1.49 7.83 9.91
C MET A 42 0.79 7.35 11.16
N TRP A 43 -0.35 7.96 11.46
CA TRP A 43 -1.29 7.49 12.47
C TRP A 43 -2.41 6.68 11.82
N THR A 44 -2.74 5.54 12.40
CA THR A 44 -3.93 4.77 12.06
C THR A 44 -4.88 4.79 13.25
N TYR A 45 -6.16 5.04 13.01
CA TYR A 45 -7.19 5.04 14.05
C TYR A 45 -8.57 4.76 13.46
N ALA A 46 -9.43 4.15 14.27
CA ALA A 46 -10.83 3.97 13.97
C ALA A 46 -11.65 4.84 14.91
N SER A 47 -12.64 5.56 14.39
CA SER A 47 -13.65 6.21 15.22
C SER A 47 -14.70 5.13 15.56
N SER A 48 -14.82 4.77 16.83
CA SER A 48 -15.95 3.97 17.27
C SER A 48 -17.15 4.90 17.46
N ASP A 49 -18.04 4.96 16.48
CA ASP A 49 -19.40 5.43 16.67
C ASP A 49 -20.20 4.37 17.45
N SER A 50 -19.85 4.12 18.69
CA SER A 50 -20.67 3.33 19.57
C SER A 50 -21.45 4.25 20.48
N GLN A 51 -22.74 4.37 20.14
CA GLN A 51 -23.89 4.65 21.00
C GLN A 51 -23.63 5.27 22.38
N ALA A 52 -24.32 6.36 22.60
CA ALA A 52 -24.51 7.05 23.86
C ALA A 52 -24.51 6.12 25.09
N GLY A 53 -23.54 6.33 25.95
CA GLY A 53 -23.56 5.70 27.27
C GLY A 53 -22.18 5.47 27.84
N SER A 54 -21.66 6.48 28.57
CA SER A 54 -20.60 6.28 29.55
C SER A 54 -19.16 6.07 29.02
N GLY A 55 -18.37 7.09 29.15
CA GLY A 55 -16.93 6.97 29.37
C GLY A 55 -16.08 6.94 28.10
N ILE A 56 -15.29 7.99 27.94
CA ILE A 56 -14.04 8.12 27.17
C ILE A 56 -13.81 6.94 26.20
N SER A 57 -14.25 7.07 24.96
CA SER A 57 -13.85 6.17 23.88
C SER A 57 -12.35 6.38 23.63
N SER A 58 -11.52 5.49 24.15
CA SER A 58 -10.10 5.48 23.81
C SER A 58 -9.99 5.16 22.33
N MET A 59 -9.72 6.16 21.50
CA MET A 59 -9.32 5.94 20.13
C MET A 59 -8.06 5.08 20.16
N ASP A 60 -8.13 3.88 19.58
CA ASP A 60 -6.96 3.03 19.42
C ASP A 60 -6.09 3.61 18.29
N ILE A 61 -5.29 4.61 18.64
CA ILE A 61 -4.38 5.28 17.71
C ILE A 61 -3.08 4.48 17.69
N LYS A 62 -2.71 3.97 16.51
CA LYS A 62 -1.45 3.24 16.31
C LYS A 62 -0.57 3.95 15.29
N PRO A 63 0.72 4.17 15.62
CA PRO A 63 1.67 4.65 14.64
C PRO A 63 2.07 3.51 13.70
N ILE A 64 2.21 3.83 12.42
CA ILE A 64 2.87 3.02 11.42
C ILE A 64 3.99 3.84 10.78
N GLY A 65 5.12 3.23 10.54
CA GLY A 65 6.30 3.92 10.05
C GLY A 65 7.05 3.11 9.02
N LYS A 66 8.33 3.38 8.90
CA LYS A 66 9.23 2.73 7.95
C LYS A 66 9.04 1.21 7.95
N TRP A 67 8.93 0.62 6.75
CA TRP A 67 8.71 -0.80 6.49
C TRP A 67 7.31 -1.34 6.81
N HIS A 68 6.38 -0.49 7.22
CA HIS A 68 4.97 -0.87 7.30
C HIS A 68 4.26 -0.65 5.96
N PHE A 69 3.24 -1.45 5.72
CA PHE A 69 2.35 -1.29 4.59
C PHE A 69 0.89 -1.17 5.06
N TYR A 70 0.04 -0.62 4.20
CA TYR A 70 -1.39 -0.45 4.45
C TYR A 70 -2.18 -0.65 3.15
N GLY A 71 -3.42 -1.15 3.28
CA GLY A 71 -4.30 -1.40 2.14
C GLY A 71 -4.23 -2.85 1.64
N GLU A 72 -3.80 -3.77 2.48
CA GLU A 72 -3.72 -5.21 2.18
C GLU A 72 -5.08 -5.82 1.80
N GLU A 73 -6.19 -5.19 2.21
CA GLU A 73 -7.54 -5.59 1.84
C GLU A 73 -7.77 -5.57 0.31
N LEU A 74 -6.96 -4.82 -0.44
CA LEU A 74 -6.97 -4.85 -1.90
C LEU A 74 -6.48 -6.18 -2.49
N LEU A 75 -5.68 -6.94 -1.76
CA LEU A 75 -5.25 -8.28 -2.19
C LEU A 75 -6.42 -9.25 -2.21
N ASP A 76 -7.27 -9.20 -1.19
CA ASP A 76 -8.51 -9.97 -1.12
C ASP A 76 -9.45 -9.58 -2.25
N TRP A 77 -9.64 -8.29 -2.46
CA TRP A 77 -10.43 -7.77 -3.56
C TRP A 77 -9.93 -8.26 -4.92
N ALA A 78 -8.63 -8.18 -5.17
CA ALA A 78 -8.02 -8.62 -6.42
C ALA A 78 -8.14 -10.12 -6.65
N SER A 79 -8.17 -10.92 -5.58
CA SER A 79 -8.27 -12.39 -5.66
C SER A 79 -9.68 -12.87 -5.99
N HIS A 80 -10.72 -12.15 -5.59
CA HIS A 80 -12.06 -12.70 -5.58
C HIS A 80 -12.97 -12.30 -6.74
N THR A 81 -13.00 -11.12 -7.27
CA THR A 81 -13.92 -10.83 -8.39
C THR A 81 -13.88 -9.42 -8.96
N PHE A 82 -13.06 -8.53 -8.48
CA PHE A 82 -12.99 -7.13 -8.94
C PHE A 82 -14.32 -6.35 -8.94
N THR A 83 -15.33 -6.81 -8.21
CA THR A 83 -16.67 -6.22 -8.30
C THR A 83 -16.82 -4.91 -7.54
N LYS A 84 -16.24 -4.83 -6.35
CA LYS A 84 -16.28 -3.62 -5.51
C LYS A 84 -14.99 -3.49 -4.74
N LEU A 85 -14.36 -2.32 -4.79
CA LEU A 85 -13.16 -2.02 -4.02
C LEU A 85 -13.42 -2.24 -2.52
N SER A 86 -12.46 -2.86 -1.85
CA SER A 86 -12.43 -2.91 -0.40
C SER A 86 -12.41 -1.50 0.18
N VAL A 87 -13.01 -1.31 1.33
CA VAL A 87 -13.00 -0.03 2.03
C VAL A 87 -11.93 -0.03 3.13
N SER A 88 -11.38 1.13 3.43
CA SER A 88 -10.43 1.26 4.52
C SER A 88 -11.11 1.00 5.86
N SER A 89 -10.53 0.12 6.66
CA SER A 89 -11.00 -0.19 8.02
C SER A 89 -10.66 0.90 9.05
N LYS A 90 -9.77 1.81 8.68
CA LYS A 90 -9.26 2.89 9.54
C LYS A 90 -9.04 4.18 8.78
N HIS A 91 -8.96 5.28 9.53
CA HIS A 91 -8.33 6.49 9.04
C HIS A 91 -6.82 6.31 9.07
N VAL A 92 -6.14 6.80 8.03
CA VAL A 92 -4.67 6.87 7.97
C VAL A 92 -4.28 8.30 7.65
N LYS A 93 -3.51 8.90 8.56
CA LYS A 93 -3.08 10.29 8.47
C LYS A 93 -1.58 10.41 8.69
N SER A 94 -0.91 11.18 7.84
CA SER A 94 0.52 11.44 8.00
C SER A 94 0.77 12.28 9.27
N GLN A 95 1.68 11.80 10.11
CA GLN A 95 2.16 12.54 11.29
C GLN A 95 3.31 13.46 10.91
N THR A 96 4.18 12.99 10.03
CA THR A 96 5.31 13.73 9.48
C THR A 96 5.17 13.80 7.96
N LYS A 97 6.11 14.45 7.27
CA LYS A 97 6.30 14.19 5.84
C LYS A 97 6.60 12.70 5.65
N VAL A 98 5.87 12.05 4.75
CA VAL A 98 6.00 10.61 4.49
C VAL A 98 6.35 10.37 3.03
N GLU A 99 7.32 9.51 2.80
CA GLU A 99 7.62 8.95 1.48
C GLU A 99 7.21 7.48 1.46
N ALA A 100 6.43 7.11 0.47
CA ALA A 100 5.89 5.77 0.35
C ALA A 100 5.86 5.31 -1.11
N PHE A 101 6.08 4.02 -1.34
CA PHE A 101 5.72 3.39 -2.59
C PHE A 101 4.23 3.06 -2.58
N VAL A 102 3.59 3.31 -3.69
CA VAL A 102 2.15 3.12 -3.87
C VAL A 102 1.89 2.22 -5.06
N LEU A 103 1.06 1.20 -4.86
CA LEU A 103 0.50 0.36 -5.91
C LEU A 103 -0.98 0.66 -6.04
N MET A 104 -1.40 1.21 -7.17
CA MET A 104 -2.80 1.55 -7.41
C MET A 104 -3.64 0.29 -7.61
N ALA A 105 -4.89 0.31 -7.16
CA ALA A 105 -5.82 -0.80 -7.33
C ALA A 105 -5.96 -1.26 -8.79
N LYS A 106 -6.05 -0.31 -9.74
CA LYS A 106 -6.09 -0.60 -11.17
C LYS A 106 -4.85 -1.31 -11.70
N ASP A 107 -3.68 -0.97 -11.15
CA ASP A 107 -2.41 -1.58 -11.55
C ASP A 107 -2.30 -2.99 -10.95
N LEU A 108 -2.78 -3.17 -9.71
CA LEU A 108 -2.90 -4.49 -9.08
C LEU A 108 -3.85 -5.40 -9.87
N GLU A 109 -5.00 -4.89 -10.32
CA GLU A 109 -5.93 -5.61 -11.19
C GLU A 109 -5.24 -6.09 -12.47
N ALA A 110 -4.45 -5.23 -13.11
CA ALA A 110 -3.71 -5.58 -14.33
C ALA A 110 -2.67 -6.67 -14.08
N VAL A 111 -1.97 -6.63 -12.95
CA VAL A 111 -1.00 -7.67 -12.54
C VAL A 111 -1.70 -9.01 -12.32
N VAL A 112 -2.79 -9.02 -11.56
CA VAL A 112 -3.55 -10.24 -11.25
C VAL A 112 -4.14 -10.85 -12.52
N TYR A 113 -4.75 -10.03 -13.39
CA TYR A 113 -5.31 -10.51 -14.65
C TYR A 113 -4.27 -11.19 -15.54
N ARG A 114 -3.08 -10.58 -15.65
CA ARG A 114 -1.99 -11.11 -16.48
C ARG A 114 -1.39 -12.40 -15.92
N TYR A 115 -1.40 -12.58 -14.61
CA TYR A 115 -0.73 -13.67 -13.91
C TYR A 115 -1.65 -14.48 -13.00
N LYS A 116 -2.92 -14.56 -13.34
CA LYS A 116 -3.94 -15.21 -12.53
C LYS A 116 -3.53 -16.60 -12.01
N GLN A 117 -2.93 -17.43 -12.83
CA GLN A 117 -2.49 -18.75 -12.41
C GLN A 117 -1.38 -18.72 -11.34
N CYS A 118 -0.45 -17.76 -11.46
CA CYS A 118 0.60 -17.57 -10.46
C CYS A 118 0.06 -16.92 -9.19
N TRP A 119 -0.93 -16.04 -9.31
CA TRP A 119 -1.56 -15.33 -8.20
C TRP A 119 -2.33 -16.29 -7.29
N ASP A 120 -3.13 -17.18 -7.85
CA ASP A 120 -3.91 -18.16 -7.10
C ASP A 120 -3.01 -19.10 -6.28
N LEU A 121 -1.85 -19.48 -6.81
CA LEU A 121 -0.86 -20.30 -6.09
C LEU A 121 -0.20 -19.53 -4.94
N VAL A 122 0.06 -18.26 -5.12
CA VAL A 122 0.69 -17.40 -4.09
C VAL A 122 -0.28 -17.11 -2.96
N TYR A 123 -1.52 -16.80 -3.29
CA TYR A 123 -2.53 -16.39 -2.33
C TYR A 123 -3.05 -17.56 -1.48
N SER A 124 -3.25 -18.74 -2.09
CA SER A 124 -3.72 -19.93 -1.38
C SER A 124 -2.71 -20.48 -0.36
N ASN A 125 -1.42 -20.22 -0.55
CA ASN A 125 -0.39 -20.81 0.30
C ASN A 125 0.11 -19.91 1.45
N ASN A 126 -0.05 -18.57 1.42
CA ASN A 126 0.62 -17.75 2.45
C ASN A 126 0.15 -16.29 2.57
N CYS A 127 -1.08 -16.05 3.01
CA CYS A 127 -1.49 -14.69 3.46
C CYS A 127 -0.71 -14.16 4.68
N LYS A 128 0.11 -14.98 5.32
CA LYS A 128 0.79 -14.64 6.59
C LYS A 128 2.24 -14.20 6.44
N GLU A 129 2.85 -14.31 5.25
CA GLU A 129 4.29 -14.08 5.07
C GLU A 129 4.67 -12.71 4.48
N TRP A 130 3.77 -11.78 4.36
CA TRP A 130 4.08 -10.42 3.88
C TRP A 130 4.96 -9.61 4.85
N HIS A 131 5.22 -10.11 6.04
CA HIS A 131 6.14 -9.48 7.00
C HIS A 131 7.63 -9.55 6.62
N PHE A 132 7.97 -10.21 5.50
CA PHE A 132 9.37 -10.45 5.11
C PHE A 132 9.87 -9.63 3.90
N LEU A 133 9.22 -8.52 3.54
CA LEU A 133 9.64 -7.68 2.43
C LEU A 133 10.90 -6.77 2.66
N PRO A 134 11.54 -6.66 3.83
CA PRO A 134 12.68 -5.78 3.99
C PRO A 134 13.93 -6.15 3.18
N SER A 135 14.03 -7.39 2.67
CA SER A 135 15.30 -7.88 2.13
C SER A 135 15.42 -7.86 0.61
N VAL A 136 14.38 -7.55 -0.15
CA VAL A 136 14.37 -7.76 -1.61
C VAL A 136 14.22 -6.48 -2.42
N VAL A 137 13.92 -5.35 -1.81
CA VAL A 137 13.87 -4.07 -2.55
C VAL A 137 15.26 -3.46 -2.62
N SER A 138 16.14 -4.05 -3.41
CA SER A 138 17.26 -3.30 -3.98
C SER A 138 16.68 -2.36 -5.03
N VAL A 139 16.50 -1.10 -4.66
CA VAL A 139 16.10 -0.04 -5.59
C VAL A 139 17.10 -0.02 -6.74
N PRO A 140 16.71 -0.25 -7.99
CA PRO A 140 17.62 -0.06 -9.10
C PRO A 140 18.04 1.42 -9.10
N ARG A 141 19.34 1.69 -8.96
CA ARG A 141 19.88 3.03 -9.14
C ARG A 141 19.49 3.48 -10.55
N ARG A 142 18.64 4.49 -10.64
CA ARG A 142 18.47 5.23 -11.89
C ARG A 142 19.85 5.77 -12.30
N ASN A 143 20.43 5.20 -13.33
CA ASN A 143 21.54 5.82 -14.03
C ASN A 143 21.01 7.15 -14.59
N ASN A 144 21.49 8.25 -14.00
CA ASN A 144 21.38 9.57 -14.59
C ASN A 144 22.23 9.58 -15.87
N ALA A 145 21.65 9.13 -16.97
CA ALA A 145 22.19 9.41 -18.29
C ALA A 145 21.87 10.87 -18.58
N HIS A 146 22.84 11.74 -18.42
CA HIS A 146 22.82 13.10 -18.94
C HIS A 146 22.50 13.06 -20.43
N PRO A 147 21.53 13.83 -20.93
CA PRO A 147 21.39 14.03 -22.35
C PRO A 147 22.65 14.77 -22.87
N ARG A 148 23.32 14.18 -23.82
CA ARG A 148 24.41 14.86 -24.54
C ARG A 148 23.84 16.05 -25.31
N PRO A 149 24.47 17.24 -25.28
CA PRO A 149 24.05 18.34 -26.13
C PRO A 149 24.33 17.98 -27.58
N TRP A 150 23.33 18.21 -28.42
CA TRP A 150 23.45 18.17 -29.87
C TRP A 150 24.39 19.31 -30.31
N LEU A 151 25.53 19.00 -30.87
CA LEU A 151 26.33 19.91 -31.68
C LEU A 151 26.13 19.50 -33.14
N GLU A 152 25.59 20.46 -33.90
CA GLU A 152 25.61 20.69 -35.35
C GLU A 152 25.51 19.47 -36.28
#